data_79f792689c6e9f23171229968e5b6881
#
_entry.id   79f792689c6e9f23171229968e5b6881
#
_cell.length_a   1.000
_cell.length_b   1.000
_cell.length_c   1.000
_cell.angle_alpha   90.00
_cell.angle_beta   90.00
_cell.angle_gamma   90.00
#
_symmetry.space_group_name_H-M   'P 1'
#
loop_
_entity.id
_entity.type
_entity.pdbx_description
1 polymer ?
#
loop_
_entity_poly.entity_id
_entity_poly.type
_entity_poly.pdbx_seq_one_letter_code
_entity_poly.pdbx_strand_id
1 'polypeptide(L)'
;AAEDTDTIDFGYVQWPGVTVKTHVAMKIAEYLGYEAEMTSGAQAVVFKGMDSGDLDAFLGNWMPTMKMHFDEYHEKGSVHNVRVNLHDVVYRTAVPEYVWEAGVKSLADLNEYADKFDKTVYGIEPGNEGNLIIKKAIDNNTYNLGEWNLKASSTGGMLTTVKRAVNNEEWVAFNGWKPHYMNVMFDLKYLEDPEGIWGEGERVFTVARTGFEDENPNFYKFLEQFKVPAPVQNAWINSYKNEGTDPEVVAEEWIANNLDVVDQWVFGVETTDGEMARKAIRRIVENK
;
A
#
# COMPACT_ATOMS: atom_id res chain seq x y z
N ALA A 1 -28.65 21.41 -1.70
CA ALA A 1 -28.01 20.53 -0.74
C ALA A 1 -27.72 19.24 -1.49
N ALA A 2 -26.45 18.85 -1.63
CA ALA A 2 -26.10 17.52 -2.08
C ALA A 2 -26.68 16.57 -1.03
N GLU A 3 -27.45 15.56 -1.46
CA GLU A 3 -27.81 14.46 -0.57
C GLU A 3 -26.49 13.77 -0.21
N ASP A 4 -26.13 13.75 1.09
CA ASP A 4 -25.05 12.91 1.59
C ASP A 4 -25.33 11.49 1.09
N THR A 5 -24.43 10.95 0.27
CA THR A 5 -24.57 9.58 -0.15
C THR A 5 -24.22 8.71 1.04
N ASP A 6 -25.14 7.85 1.47
CA ASP A 6 -24.93 6.95 2.60
C ASP A 6 -23.98 5.78 2.24
N THR A 7 -23.40 5.79 1.05
CA THR A 7 -22.51 4.73 0.54
C THR A 7 -21.07 5.25 0.39
N ILE A 8 -20.10 4.47 0.85
CA ILE A 8 -18.66 4.73 0.67
C ILE A 8 -18.05 3.56 -0.09
N ASP A 9 -17.47 3.85 -1.25
CA ASP A 9 -16.86 2.87 -2.14
C ASP A 9 -15.32 3.02 -2.13
N PHE A 10 -14.63 2.04 -1.52
CA PHE A 10 -13.18 1.99 -1.54
C PHE A 10 -12.66 1.15 -2.70
N GLY A 11 -11.64 1.66 -3.41
CA GLY A 11 -10.82 0.83 -4.28
C GLY A 11 -9.56 0.39 -3.56
N TYR A 12 -9.04 -0.79 -3.88
CA TYR A 12 -7.77 -1.25 -3.36
C TYR A 12 -7.09 -2.25 -4.29
N VAL A 13 -5.79 -2.40 -4.12
CA VAL A 13 -5.00 -3.46 -4.71
C VAL A 13 -4.75 -4.50 -3.62
N GLN A 14 -4.73 -5.78 -3.97
CA GLN A 14 -4.63 -6.89 -2.99
C GLN A 14 -3.24 -7.01 -2.35
N TRP A 15 -2.65 -5.89 -1.95
CA TRP A 15 -1.47 -5.88 -1.09
C TRP A 15 -1.90 -6.02 0.38
N PRO A 16 -1.18 -6.82 1.18
CA PRO A 16 -1.64 -7.11 2.54
C PRO A 16 -1.90 -5.88 3.40
N GLY A 17 -1.02 -4.89 3.34
CA GLY A 17 -1.13 -3.69 4.19
C GLY A 17 -2.37 -2.86 3.87
N VAL A 18 -2.57 -2.52 2.60
CA VAL A 18 -3.74 -1.72 2.20
C VAL A 18 -5.03 -2.52 2.29
N THR A 19 -4.99 -3.84 2.18
CA THR A 19 -6.16 -4.70 2.38
C THR A 19 -6.71 -4.54 3.79
N VAL A 20 -5.88 -4.73 4.82
CA VAL A 20 -6.33 -4.54 6.22
C VAL A 20 -6.69 -3.10 6.50
N LYS A 21 -5.87 -2.14 6.06
CA LYS A 21 -6.14 -0.70 6.21
C LYS A 21 -7.51 -0.31 5.66
N THR A 22 -7.87 -0.83 4.49
CA THR A 22 -9.17 -0.57 3.86
C THR A 22 -10.31 -1.18 4.67
N HIS A 23 -10.14 -2.40 5.19
CA HIS A 23 -11.12 -2.99 6.12
C HIS A 23 -11.30 -2.16 7.39
N VAL A 24 -10.22 -1.58 7.93
CA VAL A 24 -10.31 -0.68 9.10
C VAL A 24 -11.14 0.55 8.77
N ALA A 25 -10.86 1.23 7.66
CA ALA A 25 -11.62 2.41 7.23
C ALA A 25 -13.08 2.06 6.92
N MET A 26 -13.32 0.92 6.28
CA MET A 26 -14.66 0.42 5.97
C MET A 26 -15.45 0.12 7.25
N LYS A 27 -14.82 -0.51 8.24
CA LYS A 27 -15.48 -0.79 9.53
C LYS A 27 -15.85 0.49 10.27
N ILE A 28 -15.00 1.51 10.24
CA ILE A 28 -15.33 2.83 10.78
C ILE A 28 -16.54 3.41 10.04
N ALA A 29 -16.58 3.35 8.72
CA ALA A 29 -17.72 3.83 7.94
C ALA A 29 -19.04 3.12 8.34
N GLU A 30 -19.00 1.79 8.49
CA GLU A 30 -20.15 0.99 8.95
C GLU A 30 -20.61 1.41 10.35
N TYR A 31 -19.69 1.64 11.27
CA TYR A 31 -20.01 2.11 12.64
C TYR A 31 -20.65 3.49 12.65
N LEU A 32 -20.36 4.30 11.63
CA LEU A 32 -20.97 5.63 11.42
C LEU A 32 -22.34 5.58 10.76
N GLY A 33 -22.77 4.40 10.30
CA GLY A 33 -24.05 4.19 9.65
C GLY A 33 -24.03 4.22 8.13
N TYR A 34 -22.82 4.32 7.51
CA TYR A 34 -22.68 4.22 6.06
C TYR A 34 -22.75 2.77 5.59
N GLU A 35 -23.25 2.57 4.37
CA GLU A 35 -22.98 1.35 3.60
C GLU A 35 -21.56 1.48 3.02
N ALA A 36 -20.70 0.52 3.29
CA ALA A 36 -19.33 0.55 2.83
C ALA A 36 -18.99 -0.68 2.00
N GLU A 37 -18.40 -0.44 0.85
CA GLU A 37 -17.94 -1.50 -0.04
C GLU A 37 -16.46 -1.31 -0.39
N MET A 38 -15.78 -2.40 -0.74
CA MET A 38 -14.43 -2.35 -1.25
C MET A 38 -14.29 -3.24 -2.48
N THR A 39 -13.68 -2.69 -3.51
CA THR A 39 -13.47 -3.35 -4.81
C THR A 39 -11.99 -3.47 -5.09
N SER A 40 -11.52 -4.69 -5.33
CA SER A 40 -10.13 -4.94 -5.71
C SER A 40 -9.92 -4.82 -7.21
N GLY A 41 -8.76 -4.32 -7.59
CA GLY A 41 -8.34 -4.24 -8.98
C GLY A 41 -6.86 -3.96 -9.09
N ALA A 42 -6.33 -4.05 -10.31
CA ALA A 42 -5.01 -3.52 -10.59
C ALA A 42 -5.00 -1.99 -10.35
N GLN A 43 -3.85 -1.44 -10.06
CA GLN A 43 -3.67 -0.02 -9.76
C GLN A 43 -4.35 0.91 -10.79
N ALA A 44 -4.16 0.64 -12.08
CA ALA A 44 -4.80 1.42 -13.15
C ALA A 44 -6.34 1.34 -13.10
N VAL A 45 -6.90 0.19 -12.71
CA VAL A 45 -8.35 -0.01 -12.58
C VAL A 45 -8.90 0.80 -11.41
N VAL A 46 -8.19 0.85 -10.30
CA VAL A 46 -8.59 1.64 -9.13
C VAL A 46 -8.63 3.14 -9.47
N PHE A 47 -7.60 3.68 -10.10
CA PHE A 47 -7.59 5.08 -10.52
C PHE A 47 -8.69 5.39 -11.54
N LYS A 48 -8.92 4.49 -12.50
CA LYS A 48 -10.00 4.65 -13.47
C LYS A 48 -11.38 4.62 -12.79
N GLY A 49 -11.57 3.79 -11.77
CA GLY A 49 -12.79 3.75 -10.98
C GLY A 49 -13.06 5.05 -10.22
N MET A 50 -12.03 5.72 -9.73
CA MET A 50 -12.18 7.06 -9.14
C MET A 50 -12.48 8.12 -10.20
N ASP A 51 -11.86 8.04 -11.37
CA ASP A 51 -12.12 8.95 -12.51
C ASP A 51 -13.57 8.84 -13.00
N SER A 52 -14.13 7.63 -13.04
CA SER A 52 -15.52 7.40 -13.45
C SER A 52 -16.54 7.73 -12.35
N GLY A 53 -16.11 7.90 -11.11
CA GLY A 53 -17.00 8.12 -9.96
C GLY A 53 -17.54 6.84 -9.31
N ASP A 54 -17.05 5.67 -9.74
CA ASP A 54 -17.47 4.37 -9.17
C ASP A 54 -16.78 4.08 -7.83
N LEU A 55 -15.64 4.71 -7.58
CA LEU A 55 -14.86 4.59 -6.35
C LEU A 55 -14.60 5.96 -5.74
N ASP A 56 -14.67 6.05 -4.41
CA ASP A 56 -14.52 7.30 -3.66
C ASP A 56 -13.10 7.55 -3.19
N ALA A 57 -12.42 6.50 -2.70
CA ALA A 57 -11.12 6.64 -2.09
C ALA A 57 -10.24 5.39 -2.29
N PHE A 58 -8.93 5.63 -2.26
CA PHE A 58 -7.87 4.63 -2.28
C PHE A 58 -6.83 4.97 -1.22
N LEU A 59 -6.50 4.02 -0.34
CA LEU A 59 -5.65 4.24 0.83
C LEU A 59 -4.20 3.79 0.64
N GLY A 60 -3.84 3.37 -0.55
CA GLY A 60 -2.55 2.75 -0.85
C GLY A 60 -1.74 3.45 -1.94
N ASN A 61 -1.82 4.77 -2.05
CA ASN A 61 -1.06 5.52 -3.06
C ASN A 61 0.38 5.76 -2.59
N TRP A 62 1.29 4.87 -2.97
CA TRP A 62 2.71 4.96 -2.68
C TRP A 62 3.39 6.00 -3.58
N MET A 63 3.89 7.08 -2.99
CA MET A 63 4.53 8.17 -3.71
C MET A 63 5.99 8.34 -3.27
N PRO A 64 6.94 8.51 -4.19
CA PRO A 64 6.76 8.78 -5.63
C PRO A 64 6.56 7.57 -6.53
N THR A 65 6.63 6.33 -6.05
CA THR A 65 6.56 5.13 -6.90
C THR A 65 5.36 5.15 -7.85
N MET A 66 4.17 5.49 -7.35
CA MET A 66 2.92 5.51 -8.13
C MET A 66 2.63 6.84 -8.82
N LYS A 67 3.64 7.73 -8.92
CA LYS A 67 3.48 9.09 -9.45
C LYS A 67 2.94 9.11 -10.89
N MET A 68 3.32 8.20 -11.73
CA MET A 68 2.89 8.18 -13.13
C MET A 68 1.38 8.02 -13.26
N HIS A 69 0.79 7.03 -12.60
CA HIS A 69 -0.66 6.83 -12.60
C HIS A 69 -1.39 7.96 -11.87
N PHE A 70 -0.87 8.38 -10.71
CA PHE A 70 -1.47 9.48 -9.96
C PHE A 70 -1.51 10.77 -10.76
N ASP A 71 -0.40 11.18 -11.39
CA ASP A 71 -0.31 12.41 -12.17
C ASP A 71 -1.27 12.39 -13.35
N GLU A 72 -1.42 11.26 -14.04
CA GLU A 72 -2.36 11.14 -15.18
C GLU A 72 -3.77 11.57 -14.79
N TYR A 73 -4.27 11.10 -13.66
CA TYR A 73 -5.63 11.40 -13.21
C TYR A 73 -5.74 12.70 -12.41
N HIS A 74 -4.68 13.10 -11.73
CA HIS A 74 -4.61 14.36 -11.03
C HIS A 74 -4.61 15.56 -11.99
N GLU A 75 -3.85 15.47 -13.07
CA GLU A 75 -3.80 16.50 -14.12
C GLU A 75 -5.13 16.67 -14.85
N LYS A 76 -5.92 15.61 -14.96
CA LYS A 76 -7.31 15.68 -15.44
C LYS A 76 -8.27 16.33 -14.43
N GLY A 77 -7.85 16.52 -13.19
CA GLY A 77 -8.71 16.98 -12.11
C GLY A 77 -9.60 15.91 -11.50
N SER A 78 -9.33 14.62 -11.77
CA SER A 78 -10.20 13.51 -11.33
C SER A 78 -9.95 13.05 -9.91
N VAL A 79 -8.72 13.19 -9.42
CA VAL A 79 -8.28 12.73 -8.08
C VAL A 79 -7.36 13.74 -7.43
N HIS A 80 -7.27 13.64 -6.10
CA HIS A 80 -6.28 14.39 -5.33
C HIS A 80 -5.81 13.59 -4.10
N ASN A 81 -4.60 13.90 -3.64
CA ASN A 81 -4.10 13.39 -2.36
C ASN A 81 -4.77 14.12 -1.20
N VAL A 82 -5.38 13.38 -0.29
CA VAL A 82 -6.00 13.93 0.92
C VAL A 82 -4.94 14.19 1.99
N ARG A 83 -4.13 13.16 2.28
CA ARG A 83 -3.04 13.26 3.24
C ARG A 83 -2.12 12.04 3.14
N VAL A 84 -0.95 12.13 3.75
CA VAL A 84 -0.11 10.96 4.05
C VAL A 84 -0.78 10.16 5.18
N ASN A 85 -1.08 8.90 4.93
CA ASN A 85 -1.66 8.02 5.94
C ASN A 85 -0.62 7.07 6.57
N LEU A 86 0.54 6.92 5.94
CA LEU A 86 1.61 6.05 6.42
C LEU A 86 2.97 6.62 6.03
N HIS A 87 3.82 6.85 7.03
CA HIS A 87 5.22 7.22 6.91
C HIS A 87 6.14 6.02 7.15
N ASP A 88 7.44 6.25 7.02
CA ASP A 88 8.50 5.26 7.32
C ASP A 88 8.36 3.96 6.51
N VAL A 89 8.12 4.14 5.21
CA VAL A 89 7.98 3.06 4.25
C VAL A 89 9.17 3.02 3.29
N VAL A 90 9.42 1.84 2.74
CA VAL A 90 10.44 1.58 1.71
C VAL A 90 9.83 0.74 0.61
N TYR A 91 10.06 1.11 -0.64
CA TYR A 91 9.84 0.26 -1.80
C TYR A 91 11.06 0.38 -2.70
N ARG A 92 11.86 -0.66 -2.76
CA ARG A 92 13.15 -0.70 -3.49
C ARG A 92 13.52 -2.12 -3.90
N THR A 93 14.54 -2.21 -4.73
CA THR A 93 15.21 -3.48 -4.99
C THR A 93 15.87 -3.99 -3.71
N ALA A 94 15.59 -5.24 -3.39
CA ALA A 94 16.10 -5.94 -2.22
C ALA A 94 16.87 -7.20 -2.62
N VAL A 95 17.78 -7.60 -1.74
CA VAL A 95 18.52 -8.86 -1.83
C VAL A 95 18.58 -9.53 -0.45
N PRO A 96 18.77 -10.85 -0.35
CA PRO A 96 19.05 -11.49 0.91
C PRO A 96 20.34 -10.96 1.54
N GLU A 97 20.41 -10.94 2.88
CA GLU A 97 21.55 -10.42 3.62
C GLU A 97 22.87 -11.09 3.21
N TYR A 98 22.87 -12.41 2.96
CA TYR A 98 24.08 -13.12 2.53
C TYR A 98 24.60 -12.63 1.15
N VAL A 99 23.73 -12.15 0.28
CA VAL A 99 24.10 -11.54 -1.01
C VAL A 99 24.74 -10.17 -0.79
N TRP A 100 24.14 -9.38 0.12
CA TRP A 100 24.65 -8.07 0.48
C TRP A 100 26.02 -8.15 1.16
N GLU A 101 26.22 -9.09 2.07
CA GLU A 101 27.50 -9.34 2.71
C GLU A 101 28.57 -9.82 1.73
N ALA A 102 28.18 -10.49 0.66
CA ALA A 102 29.08 -10.92 -0.40
C ALA A 102 29.54 -9.81 -1.36
N GLY A 103 28.99 -8.58 -1.21
CA GLY A 103 29.45 -7.40 -1.93
C GLY A 103 28.39 -6.67 -2.77
N VAL A 104 27.14 -7.14 -2.81
CA VAL A 104 26.04 -6.45 -3.51
C VAL A 104 25.32 -5.52 -2.54
N LYS A 105 25.70 -4.25 -2.50
CA LYS A 105 25.17 -3.23 -1.60
C LYS A 105 24.39 -2.14 -2.30
N SER A 106 24.58 -2.00 -3.60
CA SER A 106 23.99 -0.99 -4.45
C SER A 106 23.43 -1.63 -5.72
N LEU A 107 22.46 -0.99 -6.33
CA LEU A 107 22.03 -1.32 -7.70
C LEU A 107 23.19 -1.28 -8.68
N ALA A 108 24.17 -0.40 -8.44
CA ALA A 108 25.39 -0.32 -9.25
C ALA A 108 26.27 -1.58 -9.18
N ASP A 109 26.11 -2.41 -8.15
CA ASP A 109 26.90 -3.64 -7.97
C ASP A 109 26.30 -4.86 -8.67
N LEU A 110 25.01 -4.82 -9.04
CA LEU A 110 24.27 -5.98 -9.56
C LEU A 110 24.94 -6.61 -10.78
N ASN A 111 25.29 -5.79 -11.79
CA ASN A 111 25.79 -6.31 -13.07
C ASN A 111 27.16 -6.95 -12.97
N GLU A 112 27.98 -6.64 -11.96
CA GLU A 112 29.23 -7.32 -11.68
C GLU A 112 29.03 -8.81 -11.39
N TYR A 113 27.88 -9.15 -10.81
CA TYR A 113 27.49 -10.51 -10.45
C TYR A 113 26.32 -11.04 -11.28
N ALA A 114 26.17 -10.54 -12.51
CA ALA A 114 25.02 -10.81 -13.37
C ALA A 114 24.65 -12.29 -13.49
N ASP A 115 25.65 -13.16 -13.64
CA ASP A 115 25.43 -14.60 -13.82
C ASP A 115 24.84 -15.25 -12.55
N LYS A 116 25.18 -14.75 -11.37
CA LYS A 116 24.66 -15.27 -10.10
C LYS A 116 23.17 -14.95 -9.90
N PHE A 117 22.68 -13.88 -10.52
CA PHE A 117 21.27 -13.47 -10.52
C PHE A 117 20.51 -13.98 -11.75
N ASP A 118 21.17 -14.70 -12.66
CA ASP A 118 20.60 -15.05 -13.95
C ASP A 118 20.07 -13.80 -14.70
N LYS A 119 20.74 -12.66 -14.53
CA LYS A 119 20.36 -11.36 -15.11
C LYS A 119 18.88 -11.03 -14.92
N THR A 120 18.33 -11.34 -13.75
CA THR A 120 16.89 -11.20 -13.47
C THR A 120 16.63 -10.42 -12.19
N VAL A 121 15.71 -9.47 -12.26
CA VAL A 121 15.05 -8.86 -11.11
C VAL A 121 13.60 -9.35 -11.08
N TYR A 122 13.16 -9.87 -9.95
CA TYR A 122 11.78 -10.33 -9.79
C TYR A 122 10.90 -9.19 -9.28
N GLY A 123 9.84 -8.93 -10.02
CA GLY A 123 8.82 -7.95 -9.68
C GLY A 123 7.53 -8.58 -9.19
N ILE A 124 6.54 -7.75 -9.00
CA ILE A 124 5.20 -8.15 -8.59
C ILE A 124 4.24 -8.18 -9.78
N GLU A 125 2.96 -7.94 -9.57
CA GLU A 125 1.96 -8.04 -10.63
C GLU A 125 2.28 -7.14 -11.84
N PRO A 126 2.01 -7.61 -13.06
CA PRO A 126 2.21 -6.82 -14.28
C PRO A 126 1.51 -5.46 -14.20
N GLY A 127 2.17 -4.41 -14.69
CA GLY A 127 1.66 -3.04 -14.66
C GLY A 127 1.94 -2.29 -13.36
N ASN A 128 2.49 -2.94 -12.33
CA ASN A 128 2.94 -2.24 -11.14
C ASN A 128 4.09 -1.27 -11.48
N GLU A 129 4.04 -0.07 -10.93
CA GLU A 129 5.02 0.97 -11.26
C GLU A 129 6.42 0.66 -10.76
N GLY A 130 6.59 -0.10 -9.68
CA GLY A 130 7.89 -0.60 -9.27
C GLY A 130 8.54 -1.48 -10.34
N ASN A 131 7.74 -2.32 -11.01
CA ASN A 131 8.20 -3.08 -12.16
C ASN A 131 8.62 -2.16 -13.32
N LEU A 132 7.84 -1.11 -13.58
CA LEU A 132 8.13 -0.15 -14.65
C LEU A 132 9.41 0.65 -14.36
N ILE A 133 9.70 0.98 -13.12
CA ILE A 133 10.95 1.64 -12.70
C ILE A 133 12.16 0.77 -13.08
N ILE A 134 12.14 -0.51 -12.75
CA ILE A 134 13.22 -1.44 -13.11
C ILE A 134 13.28 -1.65 -14.61
N LYS A 135 12.15 -1.82 -15.27
CA LYS A 135 12.11 -1.96 -16.73
C LYS A 135 12.71 -0.75 -17.44
N LYS A 136 12.40 0.45 -16.97
CA LYS A 136 13.00 1.68 -17.51
C LYS A 136 14.50 1.74 -17.29
N ALA A 137 15.00 1.30 -16.13
CA ALA A 137 16.43 1.20 -15.87
C ALA A 137 17.11 0.22 -16.83
N ILE A 138 16.48 -0.91 -17.15
CA ILE A 138 16.93 -1.89 -18.13
C ILE A 138 16.97 -1.26 -19.52
N ASP A 139 15.87 -0.65 -19.95
CA ASP A 139 15.75 -0.04 -21.29
C ASP A 139 16.77 1.09 -21.51
N ASN A 140 17.11 1.83 -20.46
CA ASN A 140 18.09 2.92 -20.49
C ASN A 140 19.52 2.47 -20.17
N ASN A 141 19.75 1.18 -19.95
CA ASN A 141 21.03 0.65 -19.48
C ASN A 141 21.55 1.34 -18.20
N THR A 142 20.65 1.82 -17.34
CA THR A 142 21.01 2.39 -16.04
C THR A 142 21.61 1.28 -15.17
N TYR A 143 22.68 1.58 -14.44
CA TYR A 143 23.44 0.59 -13.66
C TYR A 143 23.97 -0.59 -14.49
N ASN A 144 24.16 -0.42 -15.80
CA ASN A 144 24.56 -1.48 -16.73
C ASN A 144 23.59 -2.68 -16.76
N LEU A 145 22.30 -2.43 -16.53
CA LEU A 145 21.26 -3.46 -16.50
C LEU A 145 20.65 -3.77 -17.88
N GLY A 146 21.21 -3.25 -18.99
CA GLY A 146 20.61 -3.36 -20.32
C GLY A 146 20.40 -4.79 -20.85
N GLU A 147 21.13 -5.78 -20.31
CA GLU A 147 20.95 -7.20 -20.66
C GLU A 147 20.11 -7.96 -19.63
N TRP A 148 19.59 -7.27 -18.63
CA TRP A 148 18.78 -7.87 -17.57
C TRP A 148 17.32 -7.98 -17.99
N ASN A 149 16.57 -8.79 -17.24
CA ASN A 149 15.14 -8.95 -17.40
C ASN A 149 14.42 -8.63 -16.09
N LEU A 150 13.26 -8.01 -16.19
CA LEU A 150 12.30 -7.97 -15.11
C LEU A 150 11.31 -9.10 -15.31
N LYS A 151 11.16 -9.96 -14.31
CA LYS A 151 10.18 -11.04 -14.32
C LYS A 151 9.04 -10.72 -13.38
N ALA A 152 7.93 -10.26 -13.95
CA ALA A 152 6.69 -9.99 -13.22
C ALA A 152 5.87 -11.27 -13.01
N SER A 153 5.19 -11.36 -11.87
CA SER A 153 4.23 -12.43 -11.61
C SER A 153 3.10 -11.92 -10.70
N SER A 154 3.03 -12.36 -9.48
CA SER A 154 2.21 -11.79 -8.41
C SER A 154 3.10 -11.56 -7.19
N THR A 155 2.61 -10.85 -6.20
CA THR A 155 3.33 -10.72 -4.93
C THR A 155 3.62 -12.09 -4.33
N GLY A 156 2.63 -12.99 -4.28
CA GLY A 156 2.81 -14.35 -3.79
C GLY A 156 3.79 -15.18 -4.62
N GLY A 157 3.74 -15.06 -5.95
CA GLY A 157 4.68 -15.72 -6.86
C GLY A 157 6.11 -15.25 -6.67
N MET A 158 6.32 -13.96 -6.53
CA MET A 158 7.63 -13.39 -6.24
C MET A 158 8.18 -13.92 -4.90
N LEU A 159 7.37 -13.88 -3.85
CA LEU A 159 7.80 -14.35 -2.52
C LEU A 159 8.09 -15.86 -2.50
N THR A 160 7.37 -16.66 -3.27
CA THR A 160 7.68 -18.09 -3.45
C THR A 160 9.05 -18.29 -4.11
N THR A 161 9.36 -17.49 -5.12
CA THR A 161 10.67 -17.51 -5.80
C THR A 161 11.80 -17.10 -4.83
N VAL A 162 11.59 -16.04 -4.05
CA VAL A 162 12.55 -15.57 -3.04
C VAL A 162 12.78 -16.65 -1.98
N LYS A 163 11.71 -17.26 -1.46
CA LYS A 163 11.79 -18.32 -0.46
C LYS A 163 12.62 -19.51 -0.96
N ARG A 164 12.38 -19.95 -2.20
CA ARG A 164 13.16 -21.04 -2.80
C ARG A 164 14.63 -20.66 -2.92
N ALA A 165 14.93 -19.46 -3.41
CA ALA A 165 16.30 -18.97 -3.54
C ALA A 165 17.02 -18.92 -2.17
N VAL A 166 16.36 -18.34 -1.16
CA VAL A 166 16.92 -18.27 0.21
C VAL A 166 17.17 -19.64 0.80
N ASN A 167 16.25 -20.60 0.63
CA ASN A 167 16.40 -21.96 1.12
C ASN A 167 17.58 -22.70 0.47
N ASN A 168 17.91 -22.36 -0.77
CA ASN A 168 19.02 -22.95 -1.52
C ASN A 168 20.30 -22.09 -1.50
N GLU A 169 20.30 -20.98 -0.76
CA GLU A 169 21.38 -19.99 -0.73
C GLU A 169 21.75 -19.45 -2.13
N GLU A 170 20.77 -19.45 -3.04
CA GLU A 170 20.91 -18.85 -4.37
C GLU A 170 20.76 -17.33 -4.30
N TRP A 171 21.36 -16.64 -5.25
CA TRP A 171 21.28 -15.19 -5.31
C TRP A 171 19.99 -14.75 -6.01
N VAL A 172 19.31 -13.78 -5.42
CA VAL A 172 18.05 -13.25 -5.94
C VAL A 172 17.95 -11.75 -5.67
N ALA A 173 17.52 -11.00 -6.67
CA ALA A 173 17.18 -9.59 -6.56
C ALA A 173 15.68 -9.41 -6.90
N PHE A 174 14.98 -8.64 -6.12
CA PHE A 174 13.53 -8.49 -6.25
C PHE A 174 13.04 -7.14 -5.73
N ASN A 175 11.83 -6.75 -6.11
CA ASN A 175 11.19 -5.56 -5.59
C ASN A 175 10.55 -5.86 -4.23
N GLY A 176 11.16 -5.34 -3.18
CA GLY A 176 10.69 -5.53 -1.81
C GLY A 176 10.14 -4.23 -1.21
N TRP A 177 9.39 -4.36 -0.13
CA TRP A 177 8.87 -3.18 0.58
C TRP A 177 8.67 -3.41 2.08
N LYS A 178 8.59 -2.31 2.81
CA LYS A 178 8.22 -2.24 4.22
C LYS A 178 7.07 -1.23 4.38
N PRO A 179 6.09 -1.49 5.26
CA PRO A 179 5.91 -2.69 6.06
C PRO A 179 5.38 -3.88 5.24
N HIS A 180 5.94 -5.06 5.44
CA HIS A 180 5.46 -6.33 4.91
C HIS A 180 6.11 -7.49 5.68
N TYR A 181 5.39 -8.61 5.86
CA TYR A 181 5.90 -9.77 6.57
C TYR A 181 7.13 -10.42 5.92
N MET A 182 7.41 -10.15 4.64
CA MET A 182 8.65 -10.62 3.98
C MET A 182 9.91 -10.23 4.74
N ASN A 183 9.90 -9.08 5.42
CA ASN A 183 11.04 -8.59 6.20
C ASN A 183 11.22 -9.33 7.54
N VAL A 184 10.23 -10.09 7.95
CA VAL A 184 10.29 -11.01 9.09
C VAL A 184 10.66 -12.42 8.63
N MET A 185 10.13 -12.86 7.49
CA MET A 185 10.42 -14.18 6.91
C MET A 185 11.87 -14.32 6.43
N PHE A 186 12.45 -13.23 5.92
CA PHE A 186 13.77 -13.21 5.31
C PHE A 186 14.63 -12.11 5.91
N ASP A 187 15.90 -12.38 6.08
CA ASP A 187 16.90 -11.35 6.35
C ASP A 187 17.21 -10.63 5.04
N LEU A 188 16.63 -9.47 4.86
CA LEU A 188 16.70 -8.69 3.64
C LEU A 188 17.52 -7.41 3.81
N LYS A 189 18.14 -6.99 2.73
CA LYS A 189 18.79 -5.67 2.60
C LYS A 189 18.24 -4.97 1.37
N TYR A 190 17.94 -3.70 1.52
CA TYR A 190 17.52 -2.82 0.43
C TYR A 190 18.74 -2.15 -0.17
N LEU A 191 18.89 -2.26 -1.49
CA LEU A 191 20.06 -1.76 -2.19
C LEU A 191 20.10 -0.22 -2.20
N GLU A 192 21.29 0.33 -2.10
CA GLU A 192 21.54 1.74 -2.37
C GLU A 192 21.20 2.08 -3.82
N ASP A 193 20.71 3.28 -4.04
CA ASP A 193 20.25 3.76 -5.34
C ASP A 193 20.88 5.14 -5.65
N PRO A 194 22.19 5.17 -6.02
CA PRO A 194 22.90 6.43 -6.25
C PRO A 194 22.32 7.29 -7.36
N GLU A 195 21.71 6.70 -8.39
CA GLU A 195 21.09 7.42 -9.49
C GLU A 195 19.60 7.75 -9.25
N GLY A 196 19.05 7.34 -8.10
CA GLY A 196 17.72 7.74 -7.66
C GLY A 196 16.56 7.23 -8.52
N ILE A 197 16.68 6.04 -9.12
CA ILE A 197 15.60 5.48 -9.96
C ILE A 197 14.32 5.23 -9.18
N TRP A 198 14.43 4.91 -7.87
CA TRP A 198 13.30 4.70 -6.98
C TRP A 198 12.74 5.99 -6.36
N GLY A 199 13.41 7.14 -6.58
CA GLY A 199 13.08 8.39 -5.92
C GLY A 199 13.48 8.42 -4.44
N GLU A 200 13.04 9.45 -3.74
CA GLU A 200 13.33 9.65 -2.31
C GLU A 200 12.05 9.98 -1.55
N GLY A 201 12.04 9.67 -0.26
CA GLY A 201 10.97 10.07 0.64
C GLY A 201 9.65 9.36 0.39
N GLU A 202 9.68 8.06 0.14
CA GLU A 202 8.50 7.22 -0.06
C GLU A 202 7.50 7.39 1.08
N ARG A 203 6.24 7.64 0.73
CA ARG A 203 5.12 7.81 1.67
C ARG A 203 3.85 7.26 1.03
N VAL A 204 2.89 6.84 1.85
CA VAL A 204 1.60 6.37 1.36
C VAL A 204 0.53 7.42 1.61
N PHE A 205 -0.16 7.80 0.54
CA PHE A 205 -1.25 8.78 0.60
C PHE A 205 -2.62 8.11 0.53
N THR A 206 -3.57 8.75 1.19
CA THR A 206 -4.99 8.58 0.88
C THR A 206 -5.31 9.44 -0.33
N VAL A 207 -5.89 8.84 -1.36
CA VAL A 207 -6.42 9.52 -2.55
C VAL A 207 -7.94 9.52 -2.49
N ALA A 208 -8.56 10.63 -2.83
CA ALA A 208 -10.00 10.73 -3.04
C ALA A 208 -10.31 11.18 -4.46
N ARG A 209 -11.46 10.76 -5.00
CA ARG A 209 -11.98 11.35 -6.22
C ARG A 209 -12.40 12.80 -5.98
N THR A 210 -12.22 13.63 -6.97
CA THR A 210 -12.66 15.02 -6.93
C THR A 210 -14.18 15.10 -6.79
N GLY A 211 -14.65 15.96 -5.90
CA GLY A 211 -16.06 16.13 -5.59
C GLY A 211 -16.54 15.32 -4.38
N PHE A 212 -15.80 14.29 -3.96
CA PHE A 212 -16.18 13.51 -2.78
C PHE A 212 -16.18 14.37 -1.51
N GLU A 213 -15.26 15.30 -1.38
CA GLU A 213 -15.19 16.28 -0.29
C GLU A 213 -16.44 17.14 -0.15
N ASP A 214 -17.09 17.45 -1.26
CA ASP A 214 -18.33 18.26 -1.29
C ASP A 214 -19.58 17.39 -1.12
N GLU A 215 -19.55 16.17 -1.62
CA GLU A 215 -20.67 15.23 -1.55
C GLU A 215 -20.79 14.59 -0.16
N ASN A 216 -19.66 14.29 0.49
CA ASN A 216 -19.62 13.70 1.82
C ASN A 216 -18.54 14.34 2.71
N PRO A 217 -18.72 15.61 3.11
CA PRO A 217 -17.73 16.31 3.93
C PRO A 217 -17.51 15.66 5.28
N ASN A 218 -18.49 14.96 5.83
CA ASN A 218 -18.40 14.29 7.11
C ASN A 218 -17.42 13.11 7.05
N PHE A 219 -17.57 12.20 6.09
CA PHE A 219 -16.62 11.08 5.94
C PHE A 219 -15.27 11.54 5.40
N TYR A 220 -15.23 12.54 4.54
CA TYR A 220 -13.99 13.16 4.08
C TYR A 220 -13.14 13.67 5.26
N LYS A 221 -13.77 14.23 6.28
CA LYS A 221 -13.07 14.64 7.51
C LYS A 221 -12.40 13.48 8.22
N PHE A 222 -13.01 12.30 8.24
CA PHE A 222 -12.35 11.09 8.73
C PHE A 222 -11.10 10.78 7.88
N LEU A 223 -11.19 10.83 6.56
CA LEU A 223 -10.04 10.58 5.67
C LEU A 223 -8.89 11.57 5.91
N GLU A 224 -9.19 12.83 6.20
CA GLU A 224 -8.18 13.84 6.54
C GLU A 224 -7.43 13.56 7.86
N GLN A 225 -8.05 12.79 8.75
CA GLN A 225 -7.51 12.45 10.07
C GLN A 225 -6.94 11.04 10.16
N PHE A 226 -7.22 10.20 9.16
CA PHE A 226 -6.83 8.80 9.14
C PHE A 226 -5.35 8.62 8.83
N LYS A 227 -4.59 8.22 9.83
CA LYS A 227 -3.16 7.89 9.71
C LYS A 227 -2.83 6.67 10.55
N VAL A 228 -1.90 5.88 10.07
CA VAL A 228 -1.49 4.62 10.68
C VAL A 228 0.02 4.62 10.87
N PRO A 229 0.54 4.42 12.08
CA PRO A 229 1.97 4.19 12.29
C PRO A 229 2.43 2.90 11.60
N ALA A 230 3.64 2.89 11.05
CA ALA A 230 4.20 1.72 10.39
C ALA A 230 4.20 0.45 11.26
N PRO A 231 4.52 0.50 12.56
CA PRO A 231 4.42 -0.69 13.44
C PRO A 231 3.00 -1.25 13.53
N VAL A 232 1.98 -0.40 13.50
CA VAL A 232 0.57 -0.82 13.55
C VAL A 232 0.20 -1.56 12.26
N GLN A 233 0.53 -0.99 11.09
CA GLN A 233 0.27 -1.67 9.82
C GLN A 233 1.04 -2.99 9.70
N ASN A 234 2.27 -3.04 10.21
CA ASN A 234 3.05 -4.26 10.25
C ASN A 234 2.37 -5.34 11.11
N ALA A 235 1.83 -4.97 12.26
CA ALA A 235 1.05 -5.89 13.12
C ALA A 235 -0.20 -6.42 12.40
N TRP A 236 -0.94 -5.57 11.68
CA TRP A 236 -2.09 -5.98 10.87
C TRP A 236 -1.71 -6.99 9.80
N ILE A 237 -0.61 -6.74 9.09
CA ILE A 237 -0.09 -7.66 8.06
C ILE A 237 0.27 -9.01 8.67
N ASN A 238 0.91 -9.00 9.84
CA ASN A 238 1.27 -10.22 10.56
C ASN A 238 0.04 -11.06 10.93
N SER A 239 -0.96 -10.44 11.55
CA SER A 239 -2.22 -11.12 11.91
C SER A 239 -2.93 -11.68 10.69
N TYR A 240 -2.98 -10.94 9.60
CA TYR A 240 -3.63 -11.36 8.37
C TYR A 240 -2.86 -12.49 7.66
N LYS A 241 -1.56 -12.33 7.44
CA LYS A 241 -0.79 -13.22 6.57
C LYS A 241 -0.05 -14.36 7.30
N ASN A 242 0.47 -14.12 8.50
CA ASN A 242 1.19 -15.15 9.25
C ASN A 242 0.24 -15.94 10.16
N GLU A 243 -0.68 -15.28 10.84
CA GLU A 243 -1.62 -15.91 11.75
C GLU A 243 -2.89 -16.41 11.04
N GLY A 244 -3.11 -15.98 9.79
CA GLY A 244 -4.24 -16.41 8.96
C GLY A 244 -5.59 -15.84 9.41
N THR A 245 -5.60 -14.75 10.16
CA THR A 245 -6.82 -14.09 10.60
C THR A 245 -7.46 -13.32 9.44
N ASP A 246 -8.76 -13.45 9.27
CA ASP A 246 -9.51 -12.70 8.26
C ASP A 246 -9.27 -11.18 8.44
N PRO A 247 -8.99 -10.41 7.37
CA PRO A 247 -8.66 -8.99 7.50
C PRO A 247 -9.81 -8.15 8.09
N GLU A 248 -11.05 -8.55 7.91
CA GLU A 248 -12.19 -7.90 8.57
C GLU A 248 -12.15 -8.09 10.09
N VAL A 249 -11.80 -9.29 10.53
CA VAL A 249 -11.64 -9.61 11.95
C VAL A 249 -10.46 -8.86 12.56
N VAL A 250 -9.32 -8.80 11.84
CA VAL A 250 -8.16 -8.00 12.27
C VAL A 250 -8.57 -6.54 12.49
N ALA A 251 -9.32 -5.97 11.56
CA ALA A 251 -9.80 -4.59 11.66
C ALA A 251 -10.72 -4.38 12.86
N GLU A 252 -11.68 -5.26 13.06
CA GLU A 252 -12.67 -5.17 14.13
C GLU A 252 -12.03 -5.30 15.51
N GLU A 253 -11.15 -6.27 15.70
CA GLU A 253 -10.42 -6.48 16.95
C GLU A 253 -9.47 -5.32 17.26
N TRP A 254 -8.77 -4.82 16.24
CA TRP A 254 -7.86 -3.70 16.44
C TRP A 254 -8.61 -2.43 16.86
N ILE A 255 -9.71 -2.10 16.22
CA ILE A 255 -10.55 -0.95 16.58
C ILE A 255 -11.01 -1.06 18.03
N ALA A 256 -11.51 -2.23 18.43
CA ALA A 256 -12.00 -2.46 19.79
C ALA A 256 -10.93 -2.25 20.85
N ASN A 257 -9.68 -2.57 20.54
CA ASN A 257 -8.56 -2.45 21.47
C ASN A 257 -7.80 -1.10 21.39
N ASN A 258 -8.18 -0.20 20.47
CA ASN A 258 -7.46 1.05 20.21
C ASN A 258 -8.40 2.25 20.06
N LEU A 259 -9.44 2.32 20.88
CA LEU A 259 -10.47 3.36 20.80
C LEU A 259 -9.91 4.77 20.96
N ASP A 260 -8.82 4.97 21.70
CA ASP A 260 -8.20 6.28 21.86
C ASP A 260 -7.57 6.79 20.56
N VAL A 261 -7.04 5.91 19.73
CA VAL A 261 -6.56 6.25 18.39
C VAL A 261 -7.74 6.53 17.46
N VAL A 262 -8.76 5.69 17.52
CA VAL A 262 -10.00 5.87 16.72
C VAL A 262 -10.67 7.20 17.05
N ASP A 263 -10.71 7.62 18.31
CA ASP A 263 -11.24 8.92 18.71
C ASP A 263 -10.55 10.09 17.99
N GLN A 264 -9.25 9.98 17.74
CA GLN A 264 -8.51 11.00 16.97
C GLN A 264 -8.90 11.01 15.49
N TRP A 265 -9.13 9.82 14.91
CA TRP A 265 -9.54 9.71 13.50
C TRP A 265 -10.94 10.26 13.25
N VAL A 266 -11.82 10.15 14.22
CA VAL A 266 -13.22 10.57 14.11
C VAL A 266 -13.54 11.88 14.82
N PHE A 267 -12.53 12.65 15.21
CA PHE A 267 -12.73 13.93 15.88
C PHE A 267 -13.57 14.87 15.02
N GLY A 268 -14.70 15.34 15.54
CA GLY A 268 -15.62 16.20 14.84
C GLY A 268 -16.41 15.54 13.70
N VAL A 269 -16.36 14.21 13.60
CA VAL A 269 -17.16 13.41 12.68
C VAL A 269 -18.43 12.94 13.38
N GLU A 270 -19.52 12.83 12.62
CA GLU A 270 -20.83 12.38 13.09
C GLU A 270 -21.24 11.08 12.40
N THR A 271 -22.17 10.37 12.97
CA THR A 271 -22.89 9.29 12.30
C THR A 271 -23.86 9.86 11.26
N THR A 272 -24.40 9.02 10.39
CA THR A 272 -25.39 9.42 9.37
C THR A 272 -26.67 10.00 9.96
N ASP A 273 -26.97 9.70 11.23
CA ASP A 273 -28.11 10.23 11.97
C ASP A 273 -27.74 11.36 12.97
N GLY A 274 -26.51 11.87 12.90
CA GLY A 274 -26.08 13.07 13.61
C GLY A 274 -25.56 12.83 15.04
N GLU A 275 -25.29 11.58 15.44
CA GLU A 275 -24.65 11.28 16.70
C GLU A 275 -23.12 11.54 16.60
N MET A 276 -22.49 12.00 17.69
CA MET A 276 -21.04 12.11 17.74
C MET A 276 -20.37 10.73 17.50
N ALA A 277 -19.52 10.63 16.49
CA ALA A 277 -18.94 9.38 16.02
C ALA A 277 -18.26 8.56 17.14
N ARG A 278 -17.43 9.19 17.97
CA ARG A 278 -16.74 8.47 19.04
C ARG A 278 -17.68 7.82 20.06
N LYS A 279 -18.84 8.45 20.34
CA LYS A 279 -19.85 7.89 21.25
C LYS A 279 -20.53 6.67 20.63
N ALA A 280 -20.92 6.79 19.38
CA ALA A 280 -21.53 5.69 18.63
C ALA A 280 -20.61 4.48 18.53
N ILE A 281 -19.34 4.68 18.18
CA ILE A 281 -18.35 3.62 18.03
C ILE A 281 -18.10 2.91 19.38
N ARG A 282 -17.90 3.67 20.48
CA ARG A 282 -17.70 3.08 21.80
C ARG A 282 -18.91 2.24 22.23
N ARG A 283 -20.11 2.75 22.05
CA ARG A 283 -21.34 2.01 22.35
C ARG A 283 -21.43 0.70 21.56
N ILE A 284 -21.13 0.73 20.25
CA ILE A 284 -21.19 -0.45 19.38
C ILE A 284 -20.17 -1.50 19.83
N VAL A 285 -18.94 -1.06 20.12
CA VAL A 285 -17.85 -1.94 20.56
C VAL A 285 -18.13 -2.55 21.94
N GLU A 286 -18.66 -1.78 22.89
CA GLU A 286 -18.98 -2.25 24.25
C GLU A 286 -20.16 -3.25 24.26
N ASN A 287 -21.01 -3.24 23.25
CA ASN A 287 -22.17 -4.13 23.16
C ASN A 287 -21.89 -5.43 22.32
N LYS A 288 -20.67 -5.62 21.85
CA LYS A 288 -20.22 -6.85 21.17
C LYS A 288 -19.56 -7.81 22.14
#